data_e41d3ec746a808e5cec6be426afaf155
#
_entry.id   e41d3ec746a808e5cec6be426afaf155
#
_cell.length_a   1.000
_cell.length_b   1.000
_cell.length_c   1.000
_cell.angle_alpha   90.00
_cell.angle_beta   90.00
_cell.angle_gamma   90.00
#
_symmetry.space_group_name_H-M   'P 1'
#
loop_
_entity.id
_entity.type
_entity.pdbx_description
1 polymer ?
#
loop_
_entity_poly.entity_id
_entity_poly.type
_entity_poly.pdbx_seq_one_letter_code
_entity_poly.pdbx_strand_id
1 'polypeptide(L)'
;MQQQKINFKNSFINKLKLFSLSILLLAMSACGIYSFTGASISPETKTVAVYLFQNNSNLVVPTLSQTITESLKDRIVTQTNLQLTRNTADIEFEGKIIDYSVRPMTVQGNNVTSQNRLSISVKVKYTNKKEEAKSFEYTFTRYADFPGTKNLPDVESELIKIISTQLIDDIFNKAFVNW
;
A
#
# COMPACT_ATOMS: atom_id res chain seq x y z
N MET A 1 -65.75 -6.63 32.26
CA MET A 1 -65.29 -5.56 31.33
C MET A 1 -63.79 -5.18 31.47
N GLN A 2 -63.14 -5.41 32.61
CA GLN A 2 -61.70 -5.06 32.79
C GLN A 2 -60.71 -6.06 32.18
N GLN A 3 -61.01 -7.35 32.11
CA GLN A 3 -60.12 -8.38 31.58
C GLN A 3 -59.85 -8.23 30.06
N GLN A 4 -60.79 -7.74 29.27
CA GLN A 4 -60.60 -7.53 27.84
C GLN A 4 -59.67 -6.37 27.51
N LYS A 5 -59.62 -5.30 28.33
CA LYS A 5 -58.70 -4.15 28.13
C LYS A 5 -57.24 -4.53 28.39
N ILE A 6 -56.98 -5.43 29.34
CA ILE A 6 -55.62 -5.89 29.67
C ILE A 6 -55.05 -6.74 28.57
N ASN A 7 -55.83 -7.64 27.98
CA ASN A 7 -55.38 -8.50 26.87
C ASN A 7 -55.08 -7.70 25.60
N PHE A 8 -55.86 -6.68 25.32
CA PHE A 8 -55.62 -5.81 24.13
C PHE A 8 -54.33 -4.98 24.29
N LYS A 9 -54.06 -4.46 25.48
CA LYS A 9 -52.84 -3.71 25.81
C LYS A 9 -51.60 -4.57 25.70
N ASN A 10 -51.64 -5.81 26.18
CA ASN A 10 -50.51 -6.75 26.11
C ASN A 10 -50.23 -7.22 24.66
N SER A 11 -51.30 -7.44 23.89
CA SER A 11 -51.15 -7.77 22.46
C SER A 11 -50.53 -6.62 21.64
N PHE A 12 -50.90 -5.40 21.92
CA PHE A 12 -50.33 -4.21 21.26
C PHE A 12 -48.89 -4.01 21.65
N ILE A 13 -48.51 -4.17 22.91
CA ILE A 13 -47.12 -4.05 23.39
C ILE A 13 -46.23 -5.15 22.76
N ASN A 14 -46.74 -6.37 22.62
CA ASN A 14 -46.00 -7.45 22.00
C ASN A 14 -45.78 -7.22 20.50
N LYS A 15 -46.77 -6.71 19.79
CA LYS A 15 -46.63 -6.33 18.37
C LYS A 15 -45.62 -5.20 18.19
N LEU A 16 -45.63 -4.22 19.10
CA LEU A 16 -44.64 -3.09 19.07
C LEU A 16 -43.24 -3.58 19.36
N LYS A 17 -43.04 -4.51 20.29
CA LYS A 17 -41.75 -5.15 20.58
C LYS A 17 -41.23 -5.97 19.39
N LEU A 18 -42.10 -6.74 18.75
CA LEU A 18 -41.76 -7.52 17.52
C LEU A 18 -41.37 -6.58 16.38
N PHE A 19 -42.06 -5.49 16.18
CA PHE A 19 -41.74 -4.47 15.15
C PHE A 19 -40.40 -3.78 15.42
N SER A 20 -40.14 -3.40 16.69
CA SER A 20 -38.87 -2.84 17.13
C SER A 20 -37.70 -3.82 16.94
N LEU A 21 -37.91 -5.10 17.26
CA LEU A 21 -36.91 -6.15 17.08
C LEU A 21 -36.61 -6.40 15.59
N SER A 22 -37.62 -6.34 14.71
CA SER A 22 -37.47 -6.46 13.26
C SER A 22 -36.66 -5.29 12.68
N ILE A 23 -36.89 -4.06 13.13
CA ILE A 23 -36.12 -2.88 12.72
C ILE A 23 -34.66 -3.00 13.16
N LEU A 24 -34.41 -3.49 14.36
CA LEU A 24 -33.07 -3.71 14.90
C LEU A 24 -32.29 -4.76 14.11
N LEU A 25 -32.97 -5.84 13.68
CA LEU A 25 -32.38 -6.88 12.82
C LEU A 25 -32.05 -6.38 11.41
N LEU A 26 -32.87 -5.51 10.82
CA LEU A 26 -32.61 -4.88 9.54
C LEU A 26 -31.44 -3.88 9.61
N ALA A 27 -31.25 -3.21 10.74
CA ALA A 27 -30.12 -2.28 10.92
C ALA A 27 -28.75 -2.98 11.00
N MET A 28 -28.71 -4.26 11.41
CA MET A 28 -27.46 -5.03 11.46
C MET A 28 -26.99 -5.52 10.09
N SER A 29 -27.85 -5.54 9.08
CA SER A 29 -27.49 -5.93 7.70
C SER A 29 -26.81 -4.80 6.91
N ALA A 30 -26.77 -3.58 7.42
CA ALA A 30 -26.16 -2.41 6.77
C ALA A 30 -24.64 -2.27 7.04
N CYS A 31 -24.03 -3.15 7.85
CA CYS A 31 -22.59 -3.22 8.05
C CYS A 31 -21.89 -4.03 6.95
N GLY A 32 -22.15 -3.71 5.70
CA GLY A 32 -21.46 -4.29 4.55
C GLY A 32 -20.64 -3.24 3.81
N ILE A 33 -19.34 -3.50 3.70
CA ILE A 33 -18.45 -2.87 2.73
C ILE A 33 -17.95 -1.46 3.13
N TYR A 34 -17.34 -1.33 4.30
CA TYR A 34 -16.26 -0.37 4.45
C TYR A 34 -14.94 -1.13 4.29
N SER A 35 -14.38 -1.10 3.08
CA SER A 35 -12.98 -1.48 2.86
C SER A 35 -12.11 -0.44 3.55
N PHE A 36 -11.48 -0.83 4.65
CA PHE A 36 -10.61 0.02 5.48
C PHE A 36 -9.22 0.25 4.83
N THR A 37 -9.08 -0.06 3.54
CA THR A 37 -7.78 -0.03 2.84
C THR A 37 -7.36 1.34 2.34
N GLY A 38 -8.10 2.41 2.59
CA GLY A 38 -7.71 3.77 2.18
C GLY A 38 -7.47 3.96 0.66
N ALA A 39 -7.48 2.89 -0.11
CA ALA A 39 -7.23 2.90 -1.54
C ALA A 39 -8.48 3.40 -2.30
N SER A 40 -8.33 4.53 -3.00
CA SER A 40 -9.39 5.10 -3.85
C SER A 40 -9.28 4.55 -5.28
N ILE A 41 -9.73 3.30 -5.46
CA ILE A 41 -9.73 2.61 -6.76
C ILE A 41 -11.16 2.59 -7.31
N SER A 42 -11.32 2.98 -8.58
CA SER A 42 -12.61 2.88 -9.27
C SER A 42 -13.13 1.44 -9.28
N PRO A 43 -14.42 1.19 -9.01
CA PRO A 43 -15.01 -0.15 -9.09
C PRO A 43 -14.86 -0.84 -10.45
N GLU A 44 -14.59 -0.09 -11.51
CA GLU A 44 -14.37 -0.59 -12.87
C GLU A 44 -12.95 -1.13 -13.06
N THR A 45 -12.01 -0.77 -12.21
CA THR A 45 -10.61 -1.22 -12.24
C THR A 45 -10.49 -2.55 -11.52
N LYS A 46 -10.14 -3.61 -12.24
CA LYS A 46 -10.10 -4.99 -11.73
C LYS A 46 -8.73 -5.61 -11.76
N THR A 47 -7.88 -5.21 -12.71
CA THR A 47 -6.61 -5.87 -13.00
C THR A 47 -5.44 -4.93 -12.88
N VAL A 48 -4.29 -5.48 -12.43
CA VAL A 48 -3.02 -4.77 -12.35
C VAL A 48 -1.88 -5.63 -12.87
N ALA A 49 -0.99 -5.01 -13.65
CA ALA A 49 0.28 -5.59 -14.08
C ALA A 49 1.44 -4.83 -13.42
N VAL A 50 2.37 -5.55 -12.84
CA VAL A 50 3.63 -5.01 -12.34
C VAL A 50 4.75 -5.70 -13.10
N TYR A 51 5.38 -4.95 -14.00
CA TYR A 51 6.51 -5.43 -14.79
C TYR A 51 7.79 -5.45 -13.95
N LEU A 52 8.72 -6.32 -14.30
CA LEU A 52 10.01 -6.41 -13.61
C LEU A 52 10.74 -5.05 -13.69
N PHE A 53 11.10 -4.49 -12.56
CA PHE A 53 11.85 -3.25 -12.48
C PHE A 53 13.27 -3.47 -12.98
N GLN A 54 13.63 -2.76 -14.05
CA GLN A 54 14.97 -2.87 -14.63
C GLN A 54 15.99 -2.16 -13.75
N ASN A 55 17.14 -2.79 -13.52
CA ASN A 55 18.24 -2.14 -12.82
C ASN A 55 19.18 -1.44 -13.81
N ASN A 56 19.06 -0.12 -13.87
CA ASN A 56 19.86 0.77 -14.69
C ASN A 56 20.84 1.61 -13.84
N SER A 57 21.03 1.25 -12.57
CA SER A 57 22.00 1.93 -11.70
C SER A 57 23.44 1.56 -12.05
N ASN A 58 24.38 2.42 -11.67
CA ASN A 58 25.81 2.18 -11.91
C ASN A 58 26.34 0.94 -11.17
N LEU A 59 25.74 0.59 -10.04
CA LEU A 59 26.06 -0.60 -9.26
C LEU A 59 24.86 -1.56 -9.31
N VAL A 60 25.04 -2.67 -10.02
CA VAL A 60 23.96 -3.65 -10.21
C VAL A 60 23.97 -4.66 -9.08
N VAL A 61 22.96 -4.55 -8.18
CA VAL A 61 22.67 -5.58 -7.17
C VAL A 61 21.64 -6.55 -7.78
N PRO A 62 22.00 -7.82 -8.01
CA PRO A 62 21.17 -8.75 -8.80
C PRO A 62 19.78 -8.97 -8.22
N THR A 63 19.64 -8.99 -6.90
CA THR A 63 18.39 -9.28 -6.20
C THR A 63 17.45 -8.08 -6.10
N LEU A 64 17.96 -6.84 -6.25
CA LEU A 64 17.22 -5.62 -5.97
C LEU A 64 15.99 -5.45 -6.88
N SER A 65 16.14 -5.72 -8.18
CA SER A 65 15.03 -5.66 -9.14
C SER A 65 13.87 -6.57 -8.75
N GLN A 66 14.20 -7.81 -8.39
CA GLN A 66 13.20 -8.78 -7.98
C GLN A 66 12.58 -8.39 -6.64
N THR A 67 13.39 -7.98 -5.66
CA THR A 67 12.91 -7.57 -4.33
C THR A 67 11.88 -6.44 -4.43
N ILE A 68 12.19 -5.37 -5.16
CA ILE A 68 11.27 -4.23 -5.33
C ILE A 68 10.01 -4.67 -6.09
N THR A 69 10.14 -5.45 -7.16
CA THR A 69 9.00 -5.89 -7.97
C THR A 69 8.04 -6.77 -7.18
N GLU A 70 8.55 -7.79 -6.51
CA GLU A 70 7.70 -8.72 -5.73
C GLU A 70 7.10 -8.01 -4.51
N SER A 71 7.85 -7.15 -3.81
CA SER A 71 7.31 -6.37 -2.70
C SER A 71 6.16 -5.45 -3.13
N LEU A 72 6.23 -4.84 -4.33
CA LEU A 72 5.13 -4.03 -4.84
C LEU A 72 3.90 -4.88 -5.18
N LYS A 73 4.09 -6.05 -5.81
CA LYS A 73 3.00 -7.00 -6.08
C LYS A 73 2.32 -7.44 -4.79
N ASP A 74 3.10 -7.84 -3.79
CA ASP A 74 2.58 -8.28 -2.49
C ASP A 74 1.79 -7.16 -1.80
N ARG A 75 2.31 -5.92 -1.83
CA ARG A 75 1.61 -4.76 -1.26
C ARG A 75 0.27 -4.52 -1.94
N ILE A 76 0.22 -4.58 -3.28
CA ILE A 76 -1.01 -4.37 -4.05
C ILE A 76 -2.05 -5.46 -3.72
N VAL A 77 -1.65 -6.73 -3.73
CA VAL A 77 -2.57 -7.86 -3.46
C VAL A 77 -3.11 -7.82 -2.04
N THR A 78 -2.28 -7.45 -1.07
CA THR A 78 -2.69 -7.41 0.35
C THR A 78 -3.54 -6.19 0.70
N GLN A 79 -3.40 -5.08 -0.01
CA GLN A 79 -4.04 -3.81 0.31
C GLN A 79 -5.15 -3.40 -0.68
N THR A 80 -5.37 -4.18 -1.74
CA THR A 80 -6.41 -3.90 -2.75
C THR A 80 -7.13 -5.17 -3.16
N ASN A 81 -8.25 -5.02 -3.87
CA ASN A 81 -8.99 -6.14 -4.48
C ASN A 81 -8.59 -6.37 -5.95
N LEU A 82 -7.45 -5.82 -6.39
CA LEU A 82 -6.97 -5.97 -7.76
C LEU A 82 -6.38 -7.36 -7.99
N GLN A 83 -6.64 -7.91 -9.18
CA GLN A 83 -6.07 -9.17 -9.62
C GLN A 83 -4.79 -8.93 -10.41
N LEU A 84 -3.69 -9.57 -10.00
CA LEU A 84 -2.44 -9.54 -10.73
C LEU A 84 -2.58 -10.28 -12.07
N THR A 85 -2.12 -9.66 -13.14
CA THR A 85 -2.01 -10.28 -14.48
C THR A 85 -0.62 -10.05 -15.06
N ARG A 86 -0.22 -10.92 -16.01
CA ARG A 86 1.03 -10.77 -16.78
C ARG A 86 0.78 -10.07 -18.12
N ASN A 87 -0.46 -9.95 -18.52
CA ASN A 87 -0.88 -9.34 -19.78
C ASN A 87 -1.29 -7.87 -19.53
N THR A 88 -1.84 -7.25 -20.59
CA THR A 88 -2.46 -5.92 -20.50
C THR A 88 -3.47 -5.86 -19.35
N ALA A 89 -3.30 -4.89 -18.47
CA ALA A 89 -4.14 -4.65 -17.31
C ALA A 89 -4.82 -3.28 -17.35
N ASP A 90 -5.79 -3.06 -16.46
CA ASP A 90 -6.40 -1.75 -16.26
C ASP A 90 -5.39 -0.76 -15.66
N ILE A 91 -4.52 -1.27 -14.77
CA ILE A 91 -3.41 -0.54 -14.16
C ILE A 91 -2.10 -1.23 -14.50
N GLU A 92 -1.09 -0.46 -14.87
CA GLU A 92 0.24 -0.96 -15.19
C GLU A 92 1.32 -0.17 -14.45
N PHE A 93 2.27 -0.89 -13.85
CA PHE A 93 3.48 -0.34 -13.24
C PHE A 93 4.71 -0.78 -14.03
N GLU A 94 5.45 0.19 -14.55
CA GLU A 94 6.77 0.03 -15.14
C GLU A 94 7.79 0.75 -14.25
N GLY A 95 8.91 0.12 -13.92
CA GLY A 95 9.90 0.72 -13.04
C GLY A 95 11.33 0.53 -13.51
N LYS A 96 12.18 1.51 -13.17
CA LYS A 96 13.63 1.48 -13.38
C LYS A 96 14.34 1.93 -12.12
N ILE A 97 15.27 1.12 -11.62
CA ILE A 97 16.20 1.54 -10.57
C ILE A 97 17.27 2.38 -11.27
N ILE A 98 17.34 3.66 -10.93
CA ILE A 98 18.20 4.63 -11.62
C ILE A 98 19.41 5.08 -10.80
N ASP A 99 19.36 4.87 -9.47
CA ASP A 99 20.50 5.13 -8.58
C ASP A 99 20.58 4.08 -7.49
N TYR A 100 21.78 3.66 -7.19
CA TYR A 100 22.19 2.88 -6.04
C TYR A 100 23.56 3.39 -5.63
N SER A 101 23.60 4.19 -4.57
CA SER A 101 24.83 4.88 -4.20
C SER A 101 25.05 4.86 -2.69
N VAL A 102 26.33 4.76 -2.29
CA VAL A 102 26.78 4.87 -0.90
C VAL A 102 27.60 6.14 -0.75
N ARG A 103 27.26 6.95 0.26
CA ARG A 103 27.97 8.19 0.55
C ARG A 103 28.32 8.28 2.04
N PRO A 104 29.54 8.69 2.40
CA PRO A 104 29.86 9.02 3.77
C PRO A 104 29.08 10.24 4.24
N MET A 105 28.58 10.19 5.46
CA MET A 105 27.87 11.29 6.13
C MET A 105 28.64 11.73 7.35
N THR A 106 28.94 13.02 7.44
CA THR A 106 29.53 13.59 8.64
C THR A 106 28.45 14.16 9.53
N VAL A 107 28.25 13.58 10.71
CA VAL A 107 27.34 14.13 11.72
C VAL A 107 28.14 15.17 12.52
N GLN A 108 27.78 16.44 12.40
CA GLN A 108 28.40 17.51 13.20
C GLN A 108 27.80 17.48 14.63
N GLY A 109 28.65 17.27 15.63
CA GLY A 109 28.27 17.27 17.04
C GLY A 109 29.42 16.74 17.90
N ASN A 110 29.33 16.88 19.22
CA ASN A 110 30.39 16.48 20.18
C ASN A 110 30.74 14.98 20.19
N ASN A 111 29.95 14.13 19.50
CA ASN A 111 30.27 12.74 19.20
C ASN A 111 30.27 12.56 17.68
N VAL A 112 31.44 12.69 17.06
CA VAL A 112 31.63 12.45 15.61
C VAL A 112 31.56 10.95 15.35
N THR A 113 30.35 10.44 15.12
CA THR A 113 30.18 9.07 14.66
C THR A 113 30.12 9.12 13.13
N SER A 114 31.14 8.56 12.46
CA SER A 114 31.14 8.39 11.01
C SER A 114 29.97 7.47 10.64
N GLN A 115 29.11 7.94 9.74
CA GLN A 115 28.03 7.12 9.18
C GLN A 115 28.13 7.09 7.65
N ASN A 116 27.65 6.03 7.06
CA ASN A 116 27.46 5.91 5.63
C ASN A 116 25.96 5.88 5.32
N ARG A 117 25.57 6.39 4.16
CA ARG A 117 24.20 6.38 3.67
C ARG A 117 24.11 5.59 2.38
N LEU A 118 23.30 4.54 2.39
CA LEU A 118 22.85 3.87 1.16
C LEU A 118 21.59 4.56 0.66
N SER A 119 21.60 5.04 -0.58
CA SER A 119 20.44 5.64 -1.26
C SER A 119 20.05 4.82 -2.46
N ILE A 120 18.73 4.63 -2.66
CA ILE A 120 18.17 3.96 -3.82
C ILE A 120 17.11 4.88 -4.44
N SER A 121 17.20 5.10 -5.76
CA SER A 121 16.20 5.86 -6.52
C SER A 121 15.55 4.99 -7.57
N VAL A 122 14.22 5.04 -7.62
CA VAL A 122 13.41 4.27 -8.56
C VAL A 122 12.50 5.21 -9.32
N LYS A 123 12.60 5.20 -10.64
CA LYS A 123 11.69 5.91 -11.54
C LYS A 123 10.53 4.98 -11.88
N VAL A 124 9.30 5.39 -11.57
CA VAL A 124 8.09 4.61 -11.78
C VAL A 124 7.18 5.32 -12.75
N LYS A 125 6.72 4.60 -13.76
CA LYS A 125 5.61 4.99 -14.62
C LYS A 125 4.39 4.16 -14.23
N TYR A 126 3.37 4.85 -13.75
CA TYR A 126 2.06 4.32 -13.41
C TYR A 126 1.07 4.72 -14.50
N THR A 127 0.41 3.76 -15.10
CA THR A 127 -0.61 3.98 -16.13
C THR A 127 -1.95 3.43 -15.64
N ASN A 128 -2.95 4.29 -15.54
CA ASN A 128 -4.33 3.90 -15.24
C ASN A 128 -5.17 4.11 -16.51
N LYS A 129 -5.60 3.02 -17.15
CA LYS A 129 -6.35 3.07 -18.41
C LYS A 129 -7.83 3.43 -18.23
N LYS A 130 -8.35 3.33 -16.99
CA LYS A 130 -9.72 3.73 -16.67
C LYS A 130 -9.82 5.20 -16.27
N GLU A 131 -8.76 5.72 -15.65
CA GLU A 131 -8.68 7.09 -15.15
C GLU A 131 -7.32 7.68 -15.55
N GLU A 132 -7.16 8.03 -16.84
CA GLU A 132 -5.88 8.51 -17.40
C GLU A 132 -5.29 9.70 -16.63
N ALA A 133 -6.12 10.58 -16.10
CA ALA A 133 -5.69 11.73 -15.29
C ALA A 133 -4.93 11.33 -14.01
N LYS A 134 -5.07 10.11 -13.52
CA LYS A 134 -4.33 9.57 -12.38
C LYS A 134 -2.97 8.97 -12.77
N SER A 135 -2.69 8.83 -14.07
CA SER A 135 -1.41 8.32 -14.55
C SER A 135 -0.28 9.31 -14.24
N PHE A 136 0.89 8.78 -13.89
CA PHE A 136 2.06 9.61 -13.59
C PHE A 136 3.37 8.89 -13.95
N GLU A 137 4.42 9.68 -14.09
CA GLU A 137 5.81 9.24 -14.07
C GLU A 137 6.53 10.03 -12.97
N TYR A 138 7.13 9.32 -12.01
CA TYR A 138 7.75 9.95 -10.84
C TYR A 138 8.97 9.18 -10.35
N THR A 139 9.93 9.90 -9.76
CA THR A 139 11.13 9.31 -9.15
C THR A 139 11.00 9.33 -7.64
N PHE A 140 11.04 8.16 -7.04
CA PHE A 140 11.06 7.95 -5.60
C PHE A 140 12.49 7.70 -5.16
N THR A 141 12.92 8.35 -4.08
CA THR A 141 14.24 8.15 -3.47
C THR A 141 14.09 7.92 -1.99
N ARG A 142 14.70 6.83 -1.50
CA ARG A 142 14.78 6.51 -0.08
C ARG A 142 16.20 6.09 0.28
N TYR A 143 16.51 6.21 1.56
CA TYR A 143 17.84 5.88 2.05
C TYR A 143 17.77 5.24 3.44
N ALA A 144 18.86 4.57 3.81
CA ALA A 144 19.11 4.11 5.16
C ALA A 144 20.59 4.36 5.53
N ASP A 145 20.80 4.75 6.77
CA ASP A 145 22.13 5.05 7.31
C ASP A 145 22.68 3.83 8.07
N PHE A 146 23.98 3.63 8.00
CA PHE A 146 24.66 2.57 8.71
C PHE A 146 26.02 3.06 9.27
N PRO A 147 26.51 2.45 10.38
CA PRO A 147 27.77 2.86 10.99
C PRO A 147 28.94 2.78 10.01
N GLY A 148 29.77 3.81 9.95
CA GLY A 148 30.98 3.84 9.11
C GLY A 148 32.02 2.79 9.46
N THR A 149 31.87 2.13 10.63
CA THR A 149 32.69 0.99 11.06
C THR A 149 32.27 -0.36 10.45
N LYS A 150 31.11 -0.42 9.79
CA LYS A 150 30.60 -1.63 9.10
C LYS A 150 30.89 -1.56 7.62
N ASN A 151 31.17 -2.71 7.00
CA ASN A 151 31.25 -2.83 5.56
C ASN A 151 29.84 -2.98 4.96
N LEU A 152 29.63 -2.42 3.76
CA LEU A 152 28.31 -2.50 3.10
C LEU A 152 27.81 -3.95 2.94
N PRO A 153 28.60 -4.94 2.47
CA PRO A 153 28.12 -6.30 2.28
C PRO A 153 27.51 -6.94 3.54
N ASP A 154 28.00 -6.56 4.73
CA ASP A 154 27.52 -7.13 5.99
C ASP A 154 26.11 -6.65 6.39
N VAL A 155 25.68 -5.51 5.85
CA VAL A 155 24.41 -4.86 6.20
C VAL A 155 23.50 -4.62 4.99
N GLU A 156 23.99 -4.88 3.78
CA GLU A 156 23.33 -4.54 2.52
C GLU A 156 21.92 -5.12 2.42
N SER A 157 21.75 -6.38 2.75
CA SER A 157 20.46 -7.08 2.68
C SER A 157 19.41 -6.43 3.59
N GLU A 158 19.80 -6.03 4.81
CA GLU A 158 18.93 -5.35 5.76
C GLU A 158 18.58 -3.95 5.28
N LEU A 159 19.57 -3.18 4.80
CA LEU A 159 19.37 -1.84 4.26
C LEU A 159 18.44 -1.85 3.04
N ILE A 160 18.65 -2.79 2.12
CA ILE A 160 17.77 -2.96 0.94
C ILE A 160 16.34 -3.23 1.37
N LYS A 161 16.13 -4.09 2.37
CA LYS A 161 14.78 -4.39 2.89
C LYS A 161 14.12 -3.13 3.46
N ILE A 162 14.82 -2.36 4.29
CA ILE A 162 14.31 -1.11 4.88
C ILE A 162 13.94 -0.12 3.79
N ILE A 163 14.87 0.14 2.85
CA ILE A 163 14.68 1.11 1.78
C ILE A 163 13.55 0.67 0.84
N SER A 164 13.52 -0.61 0.46
CA SER A 164 12.48 -1.14 -0.41
C SER A 164 11.09 -1.01 0.20
N THR A 165 10.94 -1.29 1.51
CA THR A 165 9.66 -1.10 2.21
C THR A 165 9.18 0.35 2.10
N GLN A 166 10.06 1.32 2.35
CA GLN A 166 9.72 2.75 2.25
C GLN A 166 9.38 3.18 0.81
N LEU A 167 10.14 2.69 -0.17
CA LEU A 167 9.86 2.96 -1.59
C LEU A 167 8.50 2.42 -2.01
N ILE A 168 8.17 1.19 -1.59
CA ILE A 168 6.90 0.55 -1.91
C ILE A 168 5.73 1.28 -1.25
N ASP A 169 5.89 1.73 -0.02
CA ASP A 169 4.88 2.54 0.67
C ASP A 169 4.61 3.86 -0.08
N ASP A 170 5.67 4.55 -0.52
CA ASP A 170 5.53 5.80 -1.28
C ASP A 170 4.86 5.57 -2.65
N ILE A 171 5.28 4.53 -3.38
CA ILE A 171 4.71 4.18 -4.70
C ILE A 171 3.23 3.83 -4.56
N PHE A 172 2.90 2.98 -3.58
CA PHE A 172 1.53 2.57 -3.30
C PHE A 172 0.64 3.76 -2.92
N ASN A 173 1.12 4.59 -2.00
CA ASN A 173 0.37 5.76 -1.53
C ASN A 173 0.11 6.73 -2.68
N LYS A 174 1.11 7.02 -3.52
CA LYS A 174 0.93 7.91 -4.66
C LYS A 174 -0.03 7.36 -5.71
N ALA A 175 -0.06 6.04 -5.90
CA ALA A 175 -0.91 5.40 -6.91
C ALA A 175 -2.37 5.23 -6.45
N PHE A 176 -2.61 4.95 -5.17
CA PHE A 176 -3.91 4.49 -4.68
C PHE A 176 -4.51 5.32 -3.55
N VAL A 177 -3.71 6.13 -2.85
CA VAL A 177 -4.19 6.96 -1.75
C VAL A 177 -4.25 8.40 -2.24
N ASN A 178 -5.48 8.96 -2.31
CA ASN A 178 -5.65 10.37 -2.66
C ASN A 178 -5.21 11.24 -1.48
N TRP A 179 -4.14 11.97 -1.65
CA TRP A 179 -3.73 13.10 -0.81
C TRP A 179 -4.03 14.41 -1.53
#